data_96aec0258bf571ba00eb044ef4789e87
#
_entry.id   96aec0258bf571ba00eb044ef4789e87
#
_cell.length_a   1.000
_cell.length_b   1.000
_cell.length_c   1.000
_cell.angle_alpha   90.00
_cell.angle_beta   90.00
_cell.angle_gamma   90.00
#
_symmetry.space_group_name_H-M   'P 1'
#
loop_
_entity.id
_entity.type
_entity.pdbx_description
1 polymer ?
#
loop_
_entity_poly.entity_id
_entity_poly.type
_entity_poly.pdbx_seq_one_letter_code
_entity_poly.pdbx_strand_id
1 'polypeptide(L)'
;VTVEFLGFDHVDCRVRSLAAVESFYDDLMPVIGLSEKRYAYVDADGVWHKEFDNYNAVEYYEEEHPTKPRRFMGLIESPLHRNNETRIAFRVAREQLALLVALLERLSAQNIEHSDDPDYPAVFFEDPAGTKLEFTGR
;
A
#
# COMPACT_ATOMS: atom_id res chain seq x y z
N VAL A 1 14.14 -14.68 -27.15
CA VAL A 1 13.63 -13.30 -27.06
C VAL A 1 13.50 -12.90 -25.59
N THR A 2 14.06 -11.77 -25.23
CA THR A 2 13.96 -11.21 -23.86
C THR A 2 13.09 -9.98 -23.91
N VAL A 3 12.17 -9.87 -22.94
CA VAL A 3 11.36 -8.67 -22.75
C VAL A 3 11.99 -7.87 -21.62
N GLU A 4 12.10 -6.56 -21.79
CA GLU A 4 12.59 -5.67 -20.73
C GLU A 4 11.53 -5.55 -19.64
N PHE A 5 11.91 -5.88 -18.40
CA PHE A 5 11.06 -5.67 -17.24
C PHE A 5 11.25 -4.26 -16.70
N LEU A 6 10.21 -3.45 -16.76
CA LEU A 6 10.26 -2.04 -16.35
C LEU A 6 9.88 -1.80 -14.88
N GLY A 7 9.63 -2.86 -14.13
CA GLY A 7 9.22 -2.78 -12.73
C GLY A 7 7.72 -3.05 -12.55
N PHE A 8 7.29 -2.99 -11.31
CA PHE A 8 5.86 -3.14 -11.00
C PHE A 8 5.13 -1.83 -11.29
N ASP A 9 3.94 -1.92 -11.87
CA ASP A 9 3.10 -0.76 -12.17
C ASP A 9 2.23 -0.37 -10.98
N HIS A 10 1.48 -1.31 -10.45
CA HIS A 10 0.61 -1.09 -9.29
C HIS A 10 0.30 -2.40 -8.57
N VAL A 11 -0.25 -2.26 -7.39
CA VAL A 11 -0.79 -3.36 -6.59
C VAL A 11 -2.22 -3.02 -6.21
N ASP A 12 -3.15 -3.92 -6.48
CA ASP A 12 -4.53 -3.84 -5.99
C ASP A 12 -4.71 -4.84 -4.85
N CYS A 13 -5.00 -4.33 -3.67
CA CYS A 13 -5.27 -5.14 -2.48
C CYS A 13 -6.77 -5.19 -2.20
N ARG A 14 -7.25 -6.36 -1.83
CA ARG A 14 -8.60 -6.51 -1.29
C ARG A 14 -8.55 -6.37 0.24
N VAL A 15 -9.52 -5.64 0.79
CA VAL A 15 -9.74 -5.51 2.23
C VAL A 15 -11.19 -5.77 2.54
N ARG A 16 -11.49 -6.32 3.71
CA ARG A 16 -12.87 -6.63 4.07
C ARG A 16 -13.71 -5.39 4.31
N SER A 17 -13.10 -4.35 4.87
CA SER A 17 -13.74 -3.07 5.15
C SER A 17 -12.78 -1.95 4.83
N LEU A 18 -13.11 -1.14 3.84
CA LEU A 18 -12.30 0.03 3.50
C LEU A 18 -12.27 1.04 4.65
N ALA A 19 -13.41 1.24 5.31
CA ALA A 19 -13.50 2.15 6.44
C ALA A 19 -12.56 1.77 7.61
N ALA A 20 -12.25 0.49 7.77
CA ALA A 20 -11.37 0.02 8.84
C ALA A 20 -9.89 0.35 8.59
N VAL A 21 -9.49 0.60 7.36
CA VAL A 21 -8.08 0.77 6.99
C VAL A 21 -7.78 2.10 6.30
N GLU A 22 -8.77 2.80 5.82
CA GLU A 22 -8.58 3.99 4.97
C GLU A 22 -7.72 5.05 5.65
N SER A 23 -7.99 5.38 6.90
CA SER A 23 -7.22 6.40 7.62
C SER A 23 -5.76 6.00 7.83
N PHE A 24 -5.49 4.72 8.03
CA PHE A 24 -4.13 4.19 8.12
C PHE A 24 -3.34 4.47 6.83
N TYR A 25 -3.94 4.16 5.69
CA TYR A 25 -3.29 4.39 4.40
C TYR A 25 -3.25 5.87 4.00
N ASP A 26 -4.26 6.64 4.37
CA ASP A 26 -4.26 8.10 4.17
C ASP A 26 -3.05 8.78 4.82
N ASP A 27 -2.63 8.27 5.98
CA ASP A 27 -1.49 8.82 6.72
C ASP A 27 -0.15 8.20 6.28
N LEU A 28 -0.14 6.94 5.84
CA LEU A 28 1.08 6.23 5.50
C LEU A 28 1.52 6.44 4.05
N MET A 29 0.61 6.35 3.09
CA MET A 29 0.97 6.36 1.67
C MET A 29 1.64 7.66 1.21
N PRO A 30 1.20 8.85 1.64
CA PRO A 30 1.90 10.09 1.26
C PRO A 30 3.36 10.14 1.73
N VAL A 31 3.66 9.51 2.87
CA VAL A 31 5.02 9.52 3.43
C VAL A 31 6.01 8.76 2.54
N ILE A 32 5.55 7.75 1.82
CA ILE A 32 6.37 6.99 0.87
C ILE A 32 6.23 7.49 -0.58
N GLY A 33 5.58 8.65 -0.79
CA GLY A 33 5.48 9.28 -2.10
C GLY A 33 4.23 8.93 -2.91
N LEU A 34 3.29 8.17 -2.34
CA LEU A 34 2.00 7.87 -2.96
C LEU A 34 0.96 8.85 -2.44
N SER A 35 1.06 10.11 -2.86
CA SER A 35 0.39 11.25 -2.24
C SER A 35 -0.91 11.69 -2.92
N GLU A 36 -1.21 11.22 -4.13
CA GLU A 36 -2.43 11.60 -4.83
C GLU A 36 -3.49 10.52 -4.71
N LYS A 37 -4.53 10.80 -3.92
CA LYS A 37 -5.62 9.87 -3.66
C LYS A 37 -6.73 10.04 -4.70
N ARG A 38 -7.23 8.90 -5.19
CA ARG A 38 -8.39 8.82 -6.07
C ARG A 38 -9.43 7.88 -5.47
N TYR A 39 -10.68 8.14 -5.81
CA TYR A 39 -11.84 7.39 -5.33
C TYR A 39 -12.52 6.69 -6.49
N ALA A 40 -13.00 5.48 -6.25
CA ALA A 40 -13.69 4.70 -7.25
C ALA A 40 -14.79 3.82 -6.65
N TYR A 41 -15.73 3.44 -7.48
CA TYR A 41 -16.68 2.39 -7.17
C TYR A 41 -16.45 1.23 -8.15
N VAL A 42 -16.18 0.07 -7.61
CA VAL A 42 -16.07 -1.17 -8.39
C VAL A 42 -17.38 -1.92 -8.22
N ASP A 43 -18.11 -2.10 -9.32
CA ASP A 43 -19.41 -2.76 -9.29
C ASP A 43 -19.31 -4.29 -9.22
N ALA A 44 -20.46 -4.97 -9.17
CA ALA A 44 -20.51 -6.41 -9.04
C ALA A 44 -19.90 -7.16 -10.24
N ASP A 45 -19.81 -6.52 -11.39
CA ASP A 45 -19.18 -7.07 -12.60
C ASP A 45 -17.69 -6.72 -12.69
N GLY A 46 -17.15 -6.02 -11.68
CA GLY A 46 -15.75 -5.61 -11.65
C GLY A 46 -15.44 -4.37 -12.49
N VAL A 47 -16.44 -3.64 -12.91
CA VAL A 47 -16.25 -2.39 -13.68
C VAL A 47 -15.97 -1.23 -12.73
N TRP A 48 -14.94 -0.45 -13.06
CA TRP A 48 -14.52 0.71 -12.29
C TRP A 48 -15.25 1.97 -12.74
N HIS A 49 -15.81 2.69 -11.77
CA HIS A 49 -16.46 3.97 -11.95
C HIS A 49 -15.78 5.01 -11.08
N LYS A 50 -15.53 6.20 -11.63
CA LYS A 50 -15.07 7.33 -10.82
C LYS A 50 -16.21 7.75 -9.90
N GLU A 51 -16.01 7.62 -8.59
CA GLU A 51 -17.07 7.87 -7.62
C GLU A 51 -16.46 8.41 -6.33
N PHE A 52 -16.91 9.58 -5.89
CA PHE A 52 -16.43 10.21 -4.67
C PHE A 52 -17.34 9.94 -3.46
N ASP A 53 -18.67 9.95 -3.67
CA ASP A 53 -19.62 9.90 -2.56
C ASP A 53 -19.87 8.49 -2.01
N ASN A 54 -19.94 7.48 -2.88
CA ASN A 54 -20.23 6.09 -2.50
C ASN A 54 -19.14 5.14 -2.98
N TYR A 55 -17.90 5.52 -2.78
CA TYR A 55 -16.77 4.71 -3.20
C TYR A 55 -16.61 3.45 -2.34
N ASN A 56 -16.13 2.40 -2.96
CA ASN A 56 -15.69 1.17 -2.29
C ASN A 56 -14.24 0.83 -2.62
N ALA A 57 -13.55 1.75 -3.28
CA ALA A 57 -12.15 1.63 -3.62
C ALA A 57 -11.44 2.98 -3.52
N VAL A 58 -10.18 2.95 -3.16
CA VAL A 58 -9.28 4.11 -3.20
C VAL A 58 -7.97 3.71 -3.83
N GLU A 59 -7.33 4.67 -4.49
CA GLU A 59 -6.03 4.48 -5.09
C GLU A 59 -5.10 5.60 -4.66
N TYR A 60 -3.87 5.26 -4.30
CA TYR A 60 -2.83 6.21 -3.89
C TYR A 60 -1.74 6.21 -4.95
N TYR A 61 -1.64 7.32 -5.67
CA TYR A 61 -0.75 7.50 -6.81
C TYR A 61 0.49 8.30 -6.45
N GLU A 62 1.60 7.98 -7.13
CA GLU A 62 2.73 8.92 -7.21
C GLU A 62 2.28 10.22 -7.87
N GLU A 63 3.02 11.30 -7.63
CA GLU A 63 2.86 12.54 -8.38
C GLU A 63 3.15 12.31 -9.87
N GLU A 64 2.56 13.15 -10.73
CA GLU A 64 2.80 13.07 -12.16
C GLU A 64 4.28 13.19 -12.49
N HIS A 65 4.72 12.32 -13.40
CA HIS A 65 6.07 12.35 -13.94
C HIS A 65 6.02 12.60 -15.45
N PRO A 66 6.91 13.44 -16.02
CA PRO A 66 6.85 13.80 -17.44
C PRO A 66 6.99 12.63 -18.42
N THR A 67 7.72 11.57 -18.02
CA THR A 67 8.12 10.48 -18.92
C THR A 67 7.76 9.08 -18.46
N LYS A 68 7.18 8.93 -17.28
CA LYS A 68 6.85 7.61 -16.70
C LYS A 68 5.41 7.55 -16.27
N PRO A 69 4.73 6.40 -16.44
CA PRO A 69 3.47 6.15 -15.77
C PRO A 69 3.63 6.22 -14.26
N ARG A 70 2.61 6.71 -13.57
CA ARG A 70 2.62 6.76 -12.11
C ARG A 70 2.34 5.38 -11.55
N ARG A 71 3.14 4.96 -10.58
CA ARG A 71 2.86 3.76 -9.79
C ARG A 71 1.78 4.10 -8.76
N PHE A 72 1.01 3.11 -8.38
CA PHE A 72 -0.01 3.31 -7.37
C PHE A 72 -0.32 2.03 -6.59
N MET A 73 -0.95 2.21 -5.45
CA MET A 73 -1.52 1.13 -4.65
C MET A 73 -3.02 1.37 -4.51
N GLY A 74 -3.80 0.37 -4.90
CA GLY A 74 -5.25 0.37 -4.76
C GLY A 74 -5.72 -0.48 -3.60
N LEU A 75 -6.79 -0.04 -2.95
CA LEU A 75 -7.53 -0.80 -1.95
C LEU A 75 -8.97 -0.92 -2.42
N ILE A 76 -9.46 -2.14 -2.48
CA ILE A 76 -10.82 -2.43 -2.95
C ILE A 76 -11.54 -3.18 -1.85
N GLU A 77 -12.71 -2.69 -1.44
CA GLU A 77 -13.52 -3.36 -0.45
C GLU A 77 -14.10 -4.66 -1.01
N SER A 78 -13.90 -5.73 -0.30
CA SER A 78 -14.44 -7.05 -0.59
C SER A 78 -14.82 -7.73 0.71
N PRO A 79 -16.11 -7.65 1.13
CA PRO A 79 -16.54 -8.11 2.46
C PRO A 79 -16.25 -9.58 2.75
N LEU A 80 -16.10 -10.41 1.72
CA LEU A 80 -15.79 -11.83 1.87
C LEU A 80 -14.30 -12.15 1.78
N HIS A 81 -13.45 -11.14 1.63
CA HIS A 81 -12.01 -11.33 1.52
C HIS A 81 -11.45 -11.96 2.81
N ARG A 82 -10.51 -12.88 2.63
CA ARG A 82 -9.71 -13.47 3.71
C ARG A 82 -8.24 -13.13 3.46
N ASN A 83 -7.57 -12.65 4.50
CA ASN A 83 -6.14 -12.40 4.43
C ASN A 83 -5.36 -13.68 4.14
N ASN A 84 -4.23 -13.54 3.49
CA ASN A 84 -3.32 -14.61 3.16
C ASN A 84 -1.89 -14.23 3.59
N GLU A 85 -0.92 -15.07 3.24
CA GLU A 85 0.48 -14.85 3.60
C GLU A 85 1.24 -13.97 2.61
N THR A 86 0.57 -13.43 1.59
CA THR A 86 1.20 -12.51 0.63
C THR A 86 1.61 -11.23 1.34
N ARG A 87 2.85 -10.81 1.10
CA ARG A 87 3.42 -9.59 1.67
C ARG A 87 3.79 -8.62 0.55
N ILE A 88 3.50 -7.35 0.76
CA ILE A 88 3.90 -6.28 -0.16
C ILE A 88 5.06 -5.55 0.49
N ALA A 89 6.22 -5.54 -0.18
CA ALA A 89 7.40 -4.84 0.27
C ALA A 89 7.63 -3.58 -0.56
N PHE A 90 7.72 -2.44 0.13
CA PHE A 90 8.09 -1.17 -0.47
C PHE A 90 9.57 -0.91 -0.21
N ARG A 91 10.30 -0.56 -1.24
CA ARG A 91 11.70 -0.15 -1.10
C ARG A 91 11.77 1.33 -0.74
N VAL A 92 12.45 1.62 0.35
CA VAL A 92 12.63 2.98 0.87
C VAL A 92 14.10 3.26 1.12
N ALA A 93 14.45 4.51 1.34
CA ALA A 93 15.82 4.85 1.74
C ALA A 93 16.10 4.28 3.13
N ARG A 94 17.22 3.60 3.28
CA ARG A 94 17.62 2.90 4.52
C ARG A 94 17.57 3.80 5.75
N GLU A 95 18.06 5.02 5.60
CA GLU A 95 18.12 6.01 6.68
C GLU A 95 16.75 6.50 7.14
N GLN A 96 15.69 6.20 6.40
CA GLN A 96 14.32 6.59 6.75
C GLN A 96 13.54 5.50 7.49
N LEU A 97 14.11 4.31 7.63
CA LEU A 97 13.40 3.20 8.31
C LEU A 97 13.00 3.55 9.74
N ALA A 98 13.87 4.21 10.51
CA ALA A 98 13.56 4.59 11.88
C ALA A 98 12.38 5.56 11.97
N LEU A 99 12.28 6.51 11.05
CA LEU A 99 11.15 7.42 10.95
C LEU A 99 9.85 6.66 10.64
N LEU A 100 9.91 5.72 9.71
CA LEU A 100 8.77 4.89 9.33
C LEU A 100 8.29 4.01 10.49
N VAL A 101 9.20 3.43 11.26
CA VAL A 101 8.85 2.64 12.45
C VAL A 101 8.09 3.50 13.45
N ALA A 102 8.58 4.71 13.74
CA ALA A 102 7.90 5.62 14.67
C ALA A 102 6.50 6.00 14.17
N LEU A 103 6.35 6.19 12.86
CA LEU A 103 5.05 6.46 12.24
C LEU A 103 4.11 5.25 12.39
N LEU A 104 4.58 4.04 12.08
CA LEU A 104 3.79 2.81 12.17
C LEU A 104 3.25 2.60 13.59
N GLU A 105 4.05 2.87 14.61
CA GLU A 105 3.63 2.78 16.01
C GLU A 105 2.48 3.74 16.32
N ARG A 106 2.51 4.95 15.75
CA ARG A 106 1.43 5.94 15.93
C ARG A 106 0.16 5.61 15.14
N LEU A 107 0.29 4.91 14.02
CA LEU A 107 -0.84 4.59 13.13
C LEU A 107 -1.57 3.30 13.48
N SER A 108 -1.23 2.68 14.60
CA SER A 108 -1.83 1.41 15.03
C SER A 108 -1.52 0.24 14.07
N ALA A 109 -0.36 0.27 13.42
CA ALA A 109 0.14 -0.89 12.71
C ALA A 109 0.30 -2.07 13.67
N GLN A 110 -0.01 -3.27 13.20
CA GLN A 110 0.03 -4.47 14.01
C GLN A 110 1.25 -5.31 13.71
N ASN A 111 1.67 -6.10 14.70
CA ASN A 111 2.75 -7.12 14.55
C ASN A 111 4.02 -6.54 13.93
N ILE A 112 4.47 -5.39 14.43
CA ILE A 112 5.70 -4.74 13.95
C ILE A 112 6.90 -5.58 14.35
N GLU A 113 7.66 -6.03 13.35
CA GLU A 113 8.87 -6.84 13.54
C GLU A 113 10.01 -6.24 12.72
N HIS A 114 11.22 -6.30 13.26
CA HIS A 114 12.42 -5.84 12.58
C HIS A 114 13.19 -7.02 12.00
N SER A 115 13.81 -6.82 10.84
CA SER A 115 14.80 -7.76 10.34
C SER A 115 16.02 -7.74 11.27
N ASP A 116 16.52 -8.91 11.62
CA ASP A 116 17.76 -9.08 12.38
C ASP A 116 18.98 -9.29 11.48
N ASP A 117 18.79 -9.29 10.16
CA ASP A 117 19.87 -9.39 9.18
C ASP A 117 20.37 -7.99 8.83
N PRO A 118 21.63 -7.63 9.16
CA PRO A 118 22.18 -6.31 8.82
C PRO A 118 22.30 -6.05 7.31
N ASP A 119 22.33 -7.09 6.50
CA ASP A 119 22.36 -6.97 5.05
C ASP A 119 20.97 -6.83 4.44
N TYR A 120 19.93 -7.02 5.24
CA TYR A 120 18.54 -6.85 4.84
C TYR A 120 17.79 -5.98 5.86
N PRO A 121 18.07 -4.67 5.88
CA PRO A 121 17.36 -3.77 6.79
C PRO A 121 15.90 -3.62 6.36
N ALA A 122 15.00 -4.03 7.24
CA ALA A 122 13.57 -4.04 6.94
C ALA A 122 12.73 -3.97 8.22
N VAL A 123 11.52 -3.48 8.08
CA VAL A 123 10.47 -3.59 9.07
C VAL A 123 9.25 -4.26 8.45
N PHE A 124 8.73 -5.27 9.13
CA PHE A 124 7.54 -6.03 8.76
C PHE A 124 6.39 -5.58 9.65
N PHE A 125 5.22 -5.44 9.09
CA PHE A 125 4.04 -5.00 9.85
C PHE A 125 2.76 -5.42 9.16
N GLU A 126 1.64 -5.22 9.85
CA GLU A 126 0.32 -5.42 9.27
C GLU A 126 -0.49 -4.14 9.41
N ASP A 127 -1.37 -3.89 8.45
CA ASP A 127 -2.37 -2.84 8.57
C ASP A 127 -3.42 -3.23 9.64
N PRO A 128 -4.38 -2.36 10.01
CA PRO A 128 -5.39 -2.69 11.02
C PRO A 128 -6.28 -3.90 10.69
N ALA A 129 -6.33 -4.33 9.43
CA ALA A 129 -7.10 -5.49 8.98
C ALA A 129 -6.26 -6.76 8.81
N GLY A 130 -4.94 -6.68 9.02
CA GLY A 130 -4.03 -7.81 8.93
C GLY A 130 -3.39 -8.02 7.56
N THR A 131 -3.46 -7.05 6.66
CA THR A 131 -2.70 -7.07 5.40
C THR A 131 -1.20 -6.97 5.71
N LYS A 132 -0.40 -7.89 5.15
CA LYS A 132 1.04 -7.96 5.43
C LYS A 132 1.82 -7.01 4.54
N LEU A 133 2.59 -6.14 5.17
CA LEU A 133 3.37 -5.10 4.51
C LEU A 133 4.81 -5.10 5.04
N GLU A 134 5.70 -4.47 4.28
CA GLU A 134 7.11 -4.35 4.63
C GLU A 134 7.68 -3.06 4.05
N PHE A 135 8.56 -2.43 4.82
CA PHE A 135 9.49 -1.43 4.28
C PHE A 135 10.89 -2.02 4.32
N THR A 136 11.57 -2.02 3.20
CA THR A 136 12.95 -2.51 3.09
C THR A 136 13.89 -1.43 2.57
N GLY A 137 15.05 -1.31 3.21
CA GLY A 137 16.08 -0.33 2.86
C GLY A 137 17.33 -0.94 2.20
N ARG A 138 17.21 -2.11 1.61
CA ARG A 138 18.31 -2.75 0.91
C ARG A 138 18.59 -2.18 -0.48
#